data_86fb9364e7df485b2f16075173699d8c
#
_entry.id   86fb9364e7df485b2f16075173699d8c
#
_cell.length_a   1.000
_cell.length_b   1.000
_cell.length_c   1.000
_cell.angle_alpha   90.00
_cell.angle_beta   90.00
_cell.angle_gamma   90.00
#
_symmetry.space_group_name_H-M   'P 1'
#
loop_
_entity.id
_entity.type
_entity.pdbx_description
1 polymer ?
#
loop_
_entity_poly.entity_id
_entity_poly.type
_entity_poly.pdbx_seq_one_letter_code
_entity_poly.pdbx_strand_id
1 'polypeptide(L)'
;MEYAPTLLAGGALFVIGLAMVLLRSELLFVLMGIEVMFNGAGLTAAAAGQYWNDAVGQVLVLFLMTITGAELAVALVLVYLAYRRLRATELGDISVLRDDGPSEEAAQ
;
A
#
# COMPACT_ATOMS: atom_id res chain seq x y z
N MET A 1 -25.52 -6.11 20.96
CA MET A 1 -24.39 -5.44 21.66
C MET A 1 -23.04 -5.97 21.22
N GLU A 2 -22.96 -7.10 20.57
CA GLU A 2 -21.68 -7.68 20.09
C GLU A 2 -21.05 -6.92 18.91
N TYR A 3 -21.82 -6.17 18.15
CA TYR A 3 -21.36 -5.38 17.01
C TYR A 3 -20.70 -4.04 17.40
N ALA A 4 -20.99 -3.51 18.58
CA ALA A 4 -20.46 -2.22 19.00
C ALA A 4 -18.92 -2.19 19.11
N PRO A 5 -18.24 -3.17 19.72
CA PRO A 5 -16.79 -3.19 19.76
C PRO A 5 -16.16 -3.38 18.36
N THR A 6 -16.80 -4.15 17.49
CA THR A 6 -16.36 -4.34 16.11
C THR A 6 -16.48 -3.05 15.30
N LEU A 7 -17.55 -2.30 15.50
CA LEU A 7 -17.75 -0.99 14.85
C LEU A 7 -16.71 0.03 15.30
N LEU A 8 -16.43 0.07 16.61
CA LEU A 8 -15.38 0.95 17.16
C LEU A 8 -13.99 0.58 16.64
N ALA A 9 -13.69 -0.71 16.59
CA ALA A 9 -12.42 -1.19 16.04
C ALA A 9 -12.27 -0.85 14.55
N GLY A 10 -13.33 -1.03 13.75
CA GLY A 10 -13.34 -0.64 12.34
C GLY A 10 -13.13 0.85 12.13
N GLY A 11 -13.81 1.69 12.92
CA GLY A 11 -13.63 3.13 12.90
C GLY A 11 -12.22 3.56 13.30
N ALA A 12 -11.65 2.95 14.35
CA ALA A 12 -10.29 3.21 14.80
C ALA A 12 -9.26 2.85 13.72
N LEU A 13 -9.38 1.68 13.10
CA LEU A 13 -8.52 1.28 11.98
C LEU A 13 -8.61 2.25 10.80
N PHE A 14 -9.81 2.68 10.46
CA PHE A 14 -10.01 3.66 9.39
C PHE A 14 -9.29 4.97 9.66
N VAL A 15 -9.42 5.50 10.88
CA VAL A 15 -8.73 6.74 11.30
C VAL A 15 -7.22 6.57 11.31
N ILE A 16 -6.72 5.43 11.79
CA ILE A 16 -5.27 5.12 11.77
C ILE A 16 -4.76 5.06 10.32
N GLY A 17 -5.45 4.36 9.43
CA GLY A 17 -5.09 4.30 8.01
C GLY A 17 -5.10 5.67 7.35
N LEU A 18 -6.11 6.49 7.64
CA LEU A 18 -6.19 7.87 7.16
C LEU A 18 -5.02 8.72 7.65
N ALA A 19 -4.67 8.60 8.93
CA ALA A 19 -3.51 9.28 9.50
C ALA A 19 -2.20 8.86 8.81
N MET A 20 -2.03 7.57 8.52
CA MET A 20 -0.86 7.08 7.77
C MET A 20 -0.77 7.71 6.38
N VAL A 21 -1.89 7.81 5.66
CA VAL A 21 -1.93 8.42 4.32
C VAL A 21 -1.60 9.91 4.37
N LEU A 22 -2.11 10.64 5.35
CA LEU A 22 -1.94 12.09 5.45
C LEU A 22 -0.59 12.51 6.03
N LEU A 23 -0.01 11.71 6.92
CA LEU A 23 1.22 12.07 7.63
C LEU A 23 2.50 11.60 6.92
N ARG A 24 2.40 10.70 5.98
CA ARG A 24 3.55 10.15 5.26
C ARG A 24 3.42 10.37 3.76
N SER A 25 4.54 10.76 3.15
CA SER A 25 4.64 10.98 1.71
C SER A 25 5.27 9.80 0.95
N GLU A 26 5.80 8.82 1.66
CA GLU A 26 6.37 7.62 1.05
C GLU A 26 5.28 6.74 0.44
N LEU A 27 5.44 6.35 -0.81
CA LEU A 27 4.46 5.54 -1.56
C LEU A 27 4.05 4.28 -0.80
N LEU A 28 5.02 3.57 -0.21
CA LEU A 28 4.75 2.34 0.53
C LEU A 28 3.85 2.59 1.76
N PHE A 29 4.11 3.67 2.51
CA PHE A 29 3.29 4.04 3.67
C PHE A 29 1.88 4.47 3.27
N VAL A 30 1.73 5.19 2.17
CA VAL A 30 0.41 5.58 1.63
C VAL A 30 -0.38 4.33 1.24
N LEU A 31 0.24 3.39 0.54
CA LEU A 31 -0.41 2.13 0.16
C LEU A 31 -0.80 1.29 1.38
N MET A 32 0.07 1.19 2.39
CA MET A 32 -0.27 0.52 3.65
C MET A 32 -1.40 1.23 4.40
N GLY A 33 -1.44 2.55 4.37
CA GLY A 33 -2.50 3.35 4.97
C GLY A 33 -3.86 3.08 4.31
N ILE A 34 -3.90 3.03 2.99
CA ILE A 34 -5.10 2.69 2.21
C ILE A 34 -5.57 1.27 2.57
N GLU A 35 -4.66 0.32 2.69
CA GLU A 35 -4.94 -1.05 3.10
C GLU A 35 -5.60 -1.10 4.49
N VAL A 36 -5.04 -0.37 5.46
CA VAL A 36 -5.60 -0.29 6.82
C VAL A 36 -6.99 0.37 6.80
N MET A 37 -7.20 1.39 5.95
CA MET A 37 -8.52 2.02 5.76
C MET A 37 -9.53 1.01 5.20
N PHE A 38 -9.18 0.22 4.19
CA PHE A 38 -10.07 -0.80 3.63
C PHE A 38 -10.41 -1.89 4.65
N ASN A 39 -9.45 -2.30 5.47
CA ASN A 39 -9.69 -3.24 6.56
C ASN A 39 -10.67 -2.66 7.60
N GLY A 40 -10.51 -1.40 7.95
CA GLY A 40 -11.44 -0.68 8.83
C GLY A 40 -12.85 -0.58 8.25
N ALA A 41 -12.97 -0.21 6.98
CA ALA A 41 -14.24 -0.15 6.27
C ALA A 41 -14.90 -1.53 6.17
N GLY A 42 -14.13 -2.58 5.87
CA GLY A 42 -14.61 -3.95 5.82
C GLY A 42 -15.16 -4.43 7.16
N LEU A 43 -14.44 -4.14 8.24
CA LEU A 43 -14.87 -4.49 9.60
C LEU A 43 -16.16 -3.76 9.98
N THR A 44 -16.28 -2.48 9.62
CA THR A 44 -17.50 -1.67 9.81
C THR A 44 -18.67 -2.24 9.00
N ALA A 45 -18.45 -2.62 7.75
CA ALA A 45 -19.45 -3.23 6.90
C ALA A 45 -19.94 -4.57 7.44
N ALA A 46 -19.03 -5.40 7.96
CA ALA A 46 -19.36 -6.68 8.60
C ALA A 46 -20.23 -6.46 9.85
N ALA A 47 -19.86 -5.50 10.69
CA ALA A 47 -20.65 -5.15 11.87
C ALA A 47 -22.05 -4.64 11.51
N ALA A 48 -22.16 -3.80 10.49
CA ALA A 48 -23.44 -3.31 9.98
C ALA A 48 -24.31 -4.46 9.43
N GLY A 49 -23.73 -5.37 8.65
CA GLY A 49 -24.42 -6.55 8.15
C GLY A 49 -24.96 -7.43 9.27
N GLN A 50 -24.19 -7.62 10.35
CA GLN A 50 -24.65 -8.32 11.55
C GLN A 50 -25.82 -7.62 12.24
N TYR A 51 -25.73 -6.31 12.37
CA TYR A 51 -26.80 -5.51 13.01
C TYR A 51 -28.13 -5.63 12.29
N TRP A 52 -28.12 -5.54 10.95
CA TRP A 52 -29.31 -5.63 10.12
C TRP A 52 -29.70 -7.06 9.76
N ASN A 53 -28.91 -8.04 10.20
CA ASN A 53 -29.07 -9.45 9.83
C ASN A 53 -29.15 -9.65 8.31
N ASP A 54 -28.28 -8.94 7.58
CA ASP A 54 -28.26 -8.88 6.12
C ASP A 54 -26.91 -9.39 5.59
N ALA A 55 -26.96 -10.27 4.61
CA ALA A 55 -25.78 -10.80 3.96
C ALA A 55 -25.01 -9.77 3.11
N VAL A 56 -25.60 -8.63 2.81
CA VAL A 56 -24.96 -7.55 2.02
C VAL A 56 -23.66 -7.09 2.67
N GLY A 57 -23.59 -6.99 4.00
CA GLY A 57 -22.35 -6.64 4.70
C GLY A 57 -21.21 -7.62 4.41
N GLN A 58 -21.50 -8.92 4.39
CA GLN A 58 -20.52 -9.97 4.07
C GLN A 58 -20.08 -9.93 2.61
N VAL A 59 -21.01 -9.73 1.68
CA VAL A 59 -20.72 -9.56 0.27
C VAL A 59 -19.80 -8.35 0.04
N LEU A 60 -20.07 -7.25 0.75
CA LEU A 60 -19.23 -6.05 0.67
C LEU A 60 -17.81 -6.31 1.18
N VAL A 61 -17.64 -7.08 2.26
CA VAL A 61 -16.33 -7.50 2.76
C VAL A 61 -15.57 -8.32 1.71
N LEU A 62 -16.20 -9.28 1.08
CA LEU A 62 -15.59 -10.08 0.00
C LEU A 62 -15.18 -9.21 -1.18
N PHE A 63 -16.00 -8.24 -1.53
CA PHE A 63 -15.71 -7.28 -2.58
C PHE A 63 -14.48 -6.42 -2.24
N LEU A 64 -14.44 -5.89 -1.00
CA LEU A 64 -13.30 -5.13 -0.49
C LEU A 64 -12.02 -5.98 -0.49
N MET A 65 -12.08 -7.22 -0.04
CA MET A 65 -10.92 -8.14 -0.09
C MET A 65 -10.39 -8.34 -1.50
N THR A 66 -11.27 -8.42 -2.50
CA THR A 66 -10.88 -8.56 -3.90
C THR A 66 -10.18 -7.29 -4.40
N ILE A 67 -10.72 -6.12 -4.09
CA ILE A 67 -10.10 -4.83 -4.43
C ILE A 67 -8.73 -4.70 -3.77
N THR A 68 -8.63 -4.99 -2.49
CA THR A 68 -7.39 -4.98 -1.71
C THR A 68 -6.33 -5.90 -2.32
N GLY A 69 -6.71 -7.11 -2.71
CA GLY A 69 -5.80 -8.04 -3.39
C GLY A 69 -5.28 -7.50 -4.71
N ALA A 70 -6.15 -6.88 -5.52
CA ALA A 70 -5.77 -6.24 -6.77
C ALA A 70 -4.86 -5.02 -6.53
N GLU A 71 -5.17 -4.18 -5.54
CA GLU A 71 -4.35 -3.04 -5.14
C GLU A 71 -2.94 -3.48 -4.70
N LEU A 72 -2.85 -4.52 -3.88
CA LEU A 72 -1.57 -5.07 -3.44
C LEU A 72 -0.73 -5.56 -4.63
N ALA A 73 -1.33 -6.23 -5.59
CA ALA A 73 -0.64 -6.68 -6.80
C ALA A 73 -0.06 -5.49 -7.60
N VAL A 74 -0.86 -4.44 -7.80
CA VAL A 74 -0.41 -3.20 -8.47
C VAL A 74 0.69 -2.52 -7.66
N ALA A 75 0.54 -2.43 -6.34
CA ALA A 75 1.53 -1.84 -5.44
C ALA A 75 2.89 -2.56 -5.54
N LEU A 76 2.89 -3.89 -5.53
CA LEU A 76 4.11 -4.68 -5.67
C LEU A 76 4.80 -4.46 -7.02
N VAL A 77 4.04 -4.38 -8.11
CA VAL A 77 4.58 -4.07 -9.43
C VAL A 77 5.20 -2.67 -9.46
N LEU A 78 4.53 -1.67 -8.89
CA LEU A 78 5.05 -0.29 -8.82
C LEU A 78 6.33 -0.21 -8.01
N VAL A 79 6.39 -0.86 -6.86
CA VAL A 79 7.60 -0.93 -6.01
C VAL A 79 8.73 -1.62 -6.77
N TYR A 80 8.45 -2.71 -7.45
CA TYR A 80 9.43 -3.44 -8.25
C TYR A 80 9.98 -2.57 -9.39
N LEU A 81 9.11 -1.86 -10.13
CA LEU A 81 9.53 -0.97 -11.21
C LEU A 81 10.34 0.22 -10.69
N ALA A 82 9.93 0.82 -9.57
CA ALA A 82 10.68 1.89 -8.92
C ALA A 82 12.08 1.42 -8.50
N TYR A 83 12.17 0.25 -7.90
CA TYR A 83 13.44 -0.35 -7.52
C TYR A 83 14.34 -0.60 -8.74
N ARG A 84 13.81 -1.14 -9.81
CA ARG A 84 14.56 -1.38 -11.06
C ARG A 84 15.08 -0.07 -11.67
N ARG A 85 14.28 0.99 -11.66
CA ARG A 85 14.69 2.29 -12.19
C ARG A 85 15.83 2.91 -11.38
N LEU A 86 15.71 2.89 -10.04
CA LEU A 86 16.78 3.38 -9.16
C LEU A 86 18.08 2.63 -9.35
N ARG A 87 18.01 1.31 -9.43
CA ARG A 87 19.19 0.46 -9.67
C ARG A 87 19.82 0.71 -11.04
N ALA A 88 19.02 0.89 -12.08
CA ALA A 88 19.49 1.22 -13.42
C ALA A 88 20.22 2.58 -13.46
N THR A 89 19.69 3.57 -12.72
CA THR A 89 20.30 4.90 -12.57
C THR A 89 21.63 4.80 -11.84
N GLU A 90 21.72 4.05 -10.74
CA GLU A 90 22.97 3.83 -10.01
C GLU A 90 24.04 3.15 -10.86
N LEU A 91 23.68 2.12 -11.61
CA LEU A 91 24.58 1.44 -12.53
C LEU A 91 25.03 2.35 -13.69
N GLY A 92 24.14 3.21 -14.18
CA GLY A 92 24.46 4.23 -15.17
C GLY A 92 25.47 5.23 -14.63
N ASP A 93 25.30 5.73 -13.43
CA ASP A 93 26.22 6.65 -12.76
C ASP A 93 27.59 6.03 -12.52
N ILE A 94 27.66 4.78 -12.10
CA ILE A 94 28.91 4.02 -11.92
C ILE A 94 29.61 3.81 -13.27
N SER A 95 28.87 3.52 -14.33
CA SER A 95 29.40 3.36 -15.68
C SER A 95 30.04 4.66 -16.20
N VAL A 96 29.37 5.80 -16.00
CA VAL A 96 29.88 7.14 -16.36
C VAL A 96 31.16 7.45 -15.58
N LEU A 97 31.18 7.22 -14.27
CA LEU A 97 32.38 7.42 -13.45
C LEU A 97 33.54 6.51 -13.87
N ARG A 98 33.27 5.32 -14.34
CA ARG A 98 34.28 4.38 -14.82
C ARG A 98 34.88 4.81 -16.17
N ASP A 99 34.06 5.36 -17.06
CA ASP A 99 34.48 5.86 -18.37
C ASP A 99 35.31 7.14 -18.24
N ASP A 100 35.04 8.00 -17.25
CA ASP A 100 35.81 9.20 -16.94
C ASP A 100 37.03 8.94 -16.03
N GLY A 101 37.37 7.68 -15.78
CA GLY A 101 38.52 7.30 -14.95
C GLY A 101 39.87 7.51 -15.63
N PRO A 102 40.95 7.66 -14.83
CA PRO A 102 42.28 7.99 -15.35
C PRO A 102 42.95 6.89 -16.22
N SER A 103 42.34 5.74 -16.33
CA SER A 103 42.85 4.62 -17.14
C SER A 103 42.78 4.86 -18.65
N GLU A 104 41.92 5.75 -19.12
CA GLU A 104 41.83 6.11 -20.54
C GLU A 104 42.91 7.11 -20.94
N GLU A 105 43.28 8.03 -20.08
CA GLU A 105 44.37 8.98 -20.32
C GLU A 105 45.74 8.31 -20.32
N ALA A 106 45.90 7.26 -19.56
CA ALA A 106 47.17 6.50 -19.50
C ALA A 106 47.36 5.59 -20.74
N ALA A 107 46.31 5.30 -21.50
CA ALA A 107 46.36 4.50 -22.71
C ALA A 107 46.63 5.32 -24.01
N GLN A 108 46.61 6.65 -23.90
CA GLN A 108 46.97 7.57 -24.98
C GLN A 108 48.38 8.09 -24.82
#